data_7456b1512e5be9747f4b615084cdc360
#
_entry.id   7456b1512e5be9747f4b615084cdc360
#
_cell.length_a   1.000
_cell.length_b   1.000
_cell.length_c   1.000
_cell.angle_alpha   90.00
_cell.angle_beta   90.00
_cell.angle_gamma   90.00
#
_symmetry.space_group_name_H-M   'P 1'
#
loop_
_entity.id
_entity.type
_entity.pdbx_description
1 polymer ?
#
loop_
_entity_poly.entity_id
_entity_poly.type
_entity_poly.pdbx_seq_one_letter_code
_entity_poly.pdbx_strand_id
1 'polypeptide(L)'
;MLAIGIVVSACASTSADESSAAADAVLGTWGDTAATKPHLVFSSDGGVKGSDGCNGISTTFAVDGSTAVLEQFVSTLKGCFGVDPWLSKVHSVEVDGDQLLVSNAQGERIGTLERAE
;
A
#
# COMPACT_ATOMS: atom_id res chain seq x y z
N MET A 1 0.97 41.70 -35.60
CA MET A 1 0.92 41.24 -35.09
C MET A 1 0.93 40.40 -34.25
N LEU A 2 0.93 39.87 -33.76
CA LEU A 2 1.06 39.14 -32.89
C LEU A 2 0.66 38.06 -32.48
N ALA A 3 0.74 37.35 -32.08
CA ALA A 3 0.45 36.39 -31.78
C ALA A 3 0.52 35.79 -30.83
N ILE A 4 0.43 35.27 -30.29
CA ILE A 4 0.49 34.78 -29.29
C ILE A 4 0.39 33.63 -28.89
N GLY A 5 0.58 32.93 -28.80
CA GLY A 5 0.71 31.83 -28.43
C GLY A 5 0.44 31.27 -27.36
N ILE A 6 0.08 30.91 -26.85
CA ILE A 6 -0.18 30.43 -25.77
C ILE A 6 -0.19 29.33 -25.32
N VAL A 7 -0.10 28.64 -25.01
CA VAL A 7 -0.01 27.63 -24.56
C VAL A 7 -0.35 27.01 -23.63
N VAL A 8 -0.55 26.54 -23.18
CA VAL A 8 -0.96 25.98 -22.28
C VAL A 8 -0.73 24.94 -21.77
N SER A 9 -0.34 24.47 -21.42
CA SER A 9 -0.04 23.48 -20.78
C SER A 9 -0.66 22.72 -20.19
N ALA A 10 -0.99 22.27 -20.00
CA ALA A 10 -1.62 21.43 -19.46
C ALA A 10 -1.44 20.68 -18.54
N CYS A 11 -1.07 20.50 -17.96
CA CYS A 11 -0.92 19.78 -16.90
C CYS A 11 -1.78 18.91 -16.64
N ALA A 12 -2.31 18.66 -17.08
CA ALA A 12 -3.15 17.81 -16.81
C ALA A 12 -2.87 16.65 -16.30
N SER A 13 -3.45 15.85 -16.10
CA SER A 13 -3.19 14.64 -15.63
C SER A 13 -2.40 14.52 -14.58
N THR A 14 -2.25 15.30 -13.83
CA THR A 14 -1.56 15.07 -12.68
C THR A 14 -2.13 13.99 -11.91
N SER A 15 -3.38 13.74 -11.84
CA SER A 15 -3.92 12.65 -11.09
C SER A 15 -3.48 11.35 -11.62
N ALA A 16 -3.42 11.15 -12.89
CA ALA A 16 -2.95 9.93 -13.47
C ALA A 16 -1.47 9.72 -13.18
N ASP A 17 -0.70 10.75 -13.26
CA ASP A 17 0.72 10.65 -12.94
C ASP A 17 0.93 10.34 -11.47
N GLU A 18 0.12 10.91 -10.62
CA GLU A 18 0.19 10.67 -9.21
C GLU A 18 -0.15 9.23 -8.88
N SER A 19 -1.16 8.68 -9.52
CA SER A 19 -1.55 7.30 -9.32
C SER A 19 -0.49 6.34 -9.81
N SER A 20 0.13 6.62 -10.93
CA SER A 20 1.21 5.79 -11.45
C SER A 20 2.42 5.84 -10.52
N ALA A 21 2.76 7.00 -10.03
CA ALA A 21 3.89 7.14 -9.12
C ALA A 21 3.61 6.41 -7.81
N ALA A 22 2.38 6.48 -7.31
CA ALA A 22 2.02 5.79 -6.08
C ALA A 22 2.05 4.28 -6.28
N ALA A 23 1.60 3.80 -7.43
CA ALA A 23 1.63 2.37 -7.72
C ALA A 23 3.07 1.88 -7.78
N ASP A 24 3.95 2.63 -8.41
CA ASP A 24 5.36 2.24 -8.48
C ASP A 24 6.02 2.31 -7.10
N ALA A 25 5.70 3.33 -6.33
CA ALA A 25 6.35 3.53 -5.03
C ALA A 25 6.02 2.41 -4.05
N VAL A 26 4.81 1.85 -4.16
CA VAL A 26 4.38 0.85 -3.21
C VAL A 26 4.93 -0.55 -3.54
N LEU A 27 5.42 -0.76 -4.77
CA LEU A 27 5.87 -2.10 -5.17
C LEU A 27 7.04 -2.57 -4.32
N GLY A 28 7.06 -3.84 -4.06
CA GLY A 28 8.16 -4.47 -3.33
C GLY A 28 7.71 -4.96 -1.96
N THR A 29 8.66 -5.20 -1.12
CA THR A 29 8.44 -5.82 0.18
C THR A 29 8.55 -4.80 1.29
N TRP A 30 7.59 -4.85 2.18
CA TRP A 30 7.53 -3.96 3.35
C TRP A 30 7.41 -4.82 4.58
N GLY A 31 8.21 -4.53 5.59
CA GLY A 31 8.18 -5.25 6.83
C GLY A 31 9.21 -6.37 6.87
N ASP A 32 9.09 -7.21 7.86
CA ASP A 32 10.05 -8.28 8.10
C ASP A 32 9.41 -9.60 7.70
N THR A 33 10.02 -10.30 6.78
CA THR A 33 9.46 -11.55 6.25
C THR A 33 9.69 -12.76 7.15
N ALA A 34 10.27 -12.56 8.31
CA ALA A 34 10.41 -13.65 9.27
C ALA A 34 9.03 -14.18 9.68
N ALA A 35 8.98 -15.43 10.09
CA ALA A 35 7.73 -16.17 10.24
C ALA A 35 6.72 -15.50 11.15
N THR A 36 7.14 -14.83 12.19
CA THR A 36 6.21 -14.26 13.16
C THR A 36 6.11 -12.74 13.04
N LYS A 37 6.56 -12.19 11.92
CA LYS A 37 6.57 -10.74 11.76
C LYS A 37 5.61 -10.29 10.66
N PRO A 38 5.02 -9.11 10.79
CA PRO A 38 4.11 -8.63 9.75
C PRO A 38 4.88 -8.10 8.55
N HIS A 39 4.36 -8.40 7.37
CA HIS A 39 4.94 -7.89 6.13
C HIS A 39 3.92 -7.91 5.01
N LEU A 40 4.15 -7.10 4.00
CA LEU A 40 3.33 -7.07 2.79
C LEU A 40 4.25 -6.99 1.57
N VAL A 41 3.87 -7.67 0.51
CA VAL A 41 4.58 -7.64 -0.76
C VAL A 41 3.59 -7.18 -1.82
N PHE A 42 3.92 -6.09 -2.50
CA PHE A 42 3.08 -5.53 -3.55
C PHE A 42 3.73 -5.82 -4.90
N SER A 43 2.97 -6.42 -5.79
CA SER A 43 3.48 -6.87 -7.09
C SER A 43 2.92 -6.01 -8.20
N SER A 44 3.65 -5.92 -9.29
CA SER A 44 3.26 -5.06 -10.41
C SER A 44 1.98 -5.51 -11.09
N ASP A 45 1.55 -6.74 -10.87
CA ASP A 45 0.29 -7.25 -11.42
C ASP A 45 -0.91 -6.86 -10.55
N GLY A 46 -0.71 -6.08 -9.50
CA GLY A 46 -1.78 -5.67 -8.60
C GLY A 46 -1.97 -6.57 -7.41
N GLY A 47 -1.17 -7.60 -7.26
CA GLY A 47 -1.31 -8.54 -6.15
C GLY A 47 -0.67 -8.05 -4.88
N VAL A 48 -1.23 -8.45 -3.75
CA VAL A 48 -0.68 -8.18 -2.44
C VAL A 48 -0.63 -9.48 -1.67
N LYS A 49 0.53 -9.82 -1.18
CA LYS A 49 0.70 -11.01 -0.37
C LYS A 49 1.50 -10.68 0.87
N GLY A 50 1.26 -11.38 1.91
CA GLY A 50 2.01 -11.14 3.13
C GLY A 50 1.46 -11.90 4.30
N SER A 51 1.71 -11.37 5.46
CA SER A 51 1.29 -12.01 6.71
C SER A 51 1.14 -10.95 7.79
N ASP A 52 0.23 -11.18 8.70
CA ASP A 52 0.13 -10.32 9.89
C ASP A 52 1.03 -10.85 11.02
N GLY A 53 1.89 -11.80 10.70
CA GLY A 53 2.73 -12.45 11.72
C GLY A 53 2.14 -13.75 12.20
N CYS A 54 0.91 -14.03 11.86
CA CYS A 54 0.20 -15.23 12.28
C CYS A 54 -0.58 -15.80 11.10
N ASN A 55 -1.35 -14.99 10.44
CA ASN A 55 -2.22 -15.43 9.33
C ASN A 55 -1.75 -14.80 8.03
N GLY A 56 -1.88 -15.55 6.96
CA GLY A 56 -1.50 -15.06 5.64
C GLY A 56 -2.46 -14.01 5.11
N ILE A 57 -1.96 -13.12 4.28
CA ILE A 57 -2.75 -12.09 3.61
C ILE A 57 -2.56 -12.28 2.11
N SER A 58 -3.66 -12.30 1.37
CA SER A 58 -3.60 -12.40 -0.09
C SER A 58 -4.77 -11.61 -0.66
N THR A 59 -4.48 -10.59 -1.42
CA THR A 59 -5.53 -9.73 -1.97
C THR A 59 -4.95 -8.98 -3.17
N THR A 60 -5.61 -7.94 -3.61
CA THR A 60 -5.15 -7.07 -4.66
C THR A 60 -5.28 -5.62 -4.19
N PHE A 61 -4.65 -4.71 -4.91
CA PHE A 61 -4.74 -3.30 -4.55
C PHE A 61 -5.03 -2.45 -5.79
N ALA A 62 -5.59 -1.30 -5.55
CA ALA A 62 -5.77 -0.28 -6.56
C ALA A 62 -5.35 1.05 -5.95
N VAL A 63 -4.84 1.95 -6.77
CA VAL A 63 -4.34 3.21 -6.27
C VAL A 63 -5.38 4.30 -6.43
N ASP A 64 -5.55 5.10 -5.39
CA ASP A 64 -6.44 6.24 -5.39
C ASP A 64 -5.60 7.43 -4.90
N GLY A 65 -5.12 8.25 -5.82
CA GLY A 65 -4.22 9.35 -5.49
C GLY A 65 -2.88 8.82 -4.99
N SER A 66 -2.52 9.13 -3.79
CA SER A 66 -1.28 8.64 -3.19
C SER A 66 -1.48 7.44 -2.28
N THR A 67 -2.68 6.88 -2.27
CA THR A 67 -3.03 5.79 -1.37
C THR A 67 -3.26 4.51 -2.16
N ALA A 68 -2.74 3.41 -1.69
CA ALA A 68 -3.06 2.10 -2.25
C ALA A 68 -4.13 1.47 -1.38
N VAL A 69 -5.25 1.12 -1.99
CA VAL A 69 -6.40 0.57 -1.29
C VAL A 69 -6.46 -0.92 -1.57
N LEU A 70 -6.49 -1.72 -0.54
CA LEU A 70 -6.53 -3.17 -0.68
C LEU A 70 -7.98 -3.63 -0.77
N GLU A 71 -8.22 -4.62 -1.63
CA GLU A 71 -9.52 -5.26 -1.68
C GLU A 71 -9.77 -5.99 -0.37
N GLN A 72 -11.02 -6.09 -0.01
CA GLN A 72 -11.38 -6.81 1.18
C GLN A 72 -10.93 -8.26 1.07
N PHE A 73 -10.33 -8.80 2.07
CA PHE A 73 -9.82 -10.15 2.04
C PHE A 73 -10.22 -10.89 3.31
N VAL A 74 -10.21 -12.20 3.21
CA VAL A 74 -10.51 -13.05 4.34
C VAL A 74 -9.20 -13.65 4.82
N SER A 75 -8.99 -13.54 6.11
CA SER A 75 -7.79 -14.09 6.73
C SER A 75 -8.20 -15.28 7.57
N THR A 76 -7.36 -16.28 7.61
CA THR A 76 -7.59 -17.43 8.51
C THR A 76 -7.47 -16.91 9.93
N LEU A 77 -8.47 -17.15 10.73
CA LEU A 77 -8.46 -16.61 12.07
C LEU A 77 -7.87 -17.61 13.04
N LYS A 78 -6.62 -17.83 12.98
CA LYS A 78 -5.99 -18.66 14.00
C LYS A 78 -5.27 -17.75 14.99
N GLY A 79 -5.18 -18.15 16.20
CA GLY A 79 -4.48 -17.40 17.21
C GLY A 79 -3.03 -17.86 17.28
N CYS A 80 -2.13 -16.92 17.42
CA CYS A 80 -0.72 -17.20 17.57
C CYS A 80 -0.25 -16.57 18.86
N PHE A 81 0.34 -17.39 19.68
CA PHE A 81 0.77 -16.94 20.99
C PHE A 81 1.87 -15.90 20.86
N GLY A 82 1.72 -14.78 21.52
CA GLY A 82 2.72 -13.74 21.51
C GLY A 82 2.79 -12.89 20.25
N VAL A 83 1.82 -13.02 19.36
CA VAL A 83 1.78 -12.26 18.11
C VAL A 83 0.60 -11.29 18.12
N ASP A 84 0.86 -10.04 17.81
CA ASP A 84 -0.20 -9.04 17.66
C ASP A 84 -0.53 -8.94 16.17
N PRO A 85 -1.67 -9.45 15.72
CA PRO A 85 -1.99 -9.48 14.30
C PRO A 85 -2.62 -8.18 13.81
N TRP A 86 -2.07 -7.04 14.18
CA TRP A 86 -2.64 -5.75 13.83
C TRP A 86 -2.76 -5.54 12.31
N LEU A 87 -1.85 -6.14 11.55
CA LEU A 87 -1.83 -5.96 10.11
C LEU A 87 -3.03 -6.63 9.43
N SER A 88 -3.70 -7.55 10.10
CA SER A 88 -4.87 -8.21 9.54
C SER A 88 -6.00 -7.23 9.26
N LYS A 89 -5.95 -6.04 9.82
CA LYS A 89 -6.99 -5.02 9.63
C LYS A 89 -6.61 -4.01 8.57
N VAL A 90 -5.58 -4.26 7.79
CA VAL A 90 -5.13 -3.32 6.77
C VAL A 90 -6.22 -3.09 5.74
N HIS A 91 -6.48 -1.84 5.42
CA HIS A 91 -7.41 -1.46 4.36
C HIS A 91 -6.71 -0.62 3.32
N SER A 92 -5.82 0.27 3.73
CA SER A 92 -5.11 1.12 2.80
C SER A 92 -3.72 1.42 3.33
N VAL A 93 -2.82 1.76 2.42
CA VAL A 93 -1.46 2.08 2.78
C VAL A 93 -0.99 3.28 1.97
N GLU A 94 -0.03 3.99 2.53
CA GLU A 94 0.55 5.14 1.87
C GLU A 94 2.06 5.12 2.10
N VAL A 95 2.83 5.40 1.06
CA VAL A 95 4.28 5.39 1.17
C VAL A 95 4.77 6.73 1.69
N ASP A 96 5.62 6.70 2.69
CA ASP A 96 6.24 7.88 3.22
C ASP A 96 7.74 7.58 3.35
N GLY A 97 8.50 7.90 2.30
CA GLY A 97 9.92 7.57 2.28
C GLY A 97 10.13 6.07 2.33
N ASP A 98 10.80 5.60 3.34
CA ASP A 98 11.07 4.17 3.51
C ASP A 98 10.07 3.51 4.43
N GLN A 99 8.98 4.17 4.73
CA GLN A 99 7.93 3.62 5.58
C GLN A 99 6.63 3.47 4.82
N LEU A 100 5.87 2.47 5.17
CA LEU A 100 4.54 2.26 4.66
C LEU A 100 3.58 2.53 5.81
N LEU A 101 2.72 3.52 5.63
CA LEU A 101 1.77 3.91 6.66
C LEU A 101 0.51 3.11 6.46
N VAL A 102 0.10 2.33 7.44
CA VAL A 102 -1.00 1.39 7.31
C VAL A 102 -2.23 1.89 8.05
N SER A 103 -3.36 1.88 7.37
CA SER A 103 -4.63 2.33 7.97
C SER A 103 -5.70 1.27 7.83
N ASN A 104 -6.66 1.31 8.74
CA ASN A 104 -7.79 0.38 8.70
C ASN A 104 -8.95 0.95 7.89
N ALA A 105 -10.07 0.25 7.86
CA ALA A 105 -11.22 0.64 7.06
C ALA A 105 -11.87 1.94 7.57
N GLN A 106 -11.61 2.31 8.79
CA GLN A 106 -12.12 3.56 9.36
C GLN A 106 -11.17 4.72 9.11
N GLY A 107 -10.06 4.49 8.40
CA GLY A 107 -9.10 5.52 8.12
C GLY A 107 -8.11 5.79 9.25
N GLU A 108 -8.11 4.96 10.26
CA GLU A 108 -7.21 5.14 11.40
C GLU A 108 -5.87 4.48 11.12
N ARG A 109 -4.78 5.17 11.44
CA ARG A 109 -3.46 4.60 11.32
C ARG A 109 -3.27 3.50 12.35
N ILE A 110 -2.99 2.30 11.90
CA ILE A 110 -2.85 1.17 12.80
C ILE A 110 -1.41 0.70 12.93
N GLY A 111 -0.53 1.18 12.10
CA GLY A 111 0.87 0.83 12.23
C GLY A 111 1.66 1.27 11.02
N THR A 112 2.94 0.94 11.02
CA THR A 112 3.82 1.23 9.89
C THR A 112 4.69 0.01 9.63
N LEU A 113 5.12 -0.12 8.38
CA LEU A 113 6.08 -1.13 7.99
C LEU A 113 7.28 -0.42 7.36
N GLU A 114 8.45 -1.01 7.50
CA GLU A 114 9.66 -0.46 6.92
C GLU A 114 9.93 -1.12 5.59
N ARG A 115 10.52 -0.39 4.67
CA ARG A 115 10.88 -0.99 3.39
C ARG A 115 11.96 -2.05 3.62
N ALA A 116 11.70 -3.22 3.12
CA ALA A 116 12.68 -4.30 3.23
C ALA A 116 13.70 -4.16 2.12
N GLU A 117 14.89 -4.55 2.37
CA GLU A 117 15.95 -4.41 1.39
C GLU A 117 16.09 -5.57 0.50
#